data_1b3f71206c2544869eb9bc55bdb3e2ec
#
_entry.id   1b3f71206c2544869eb9bc55bdb3e2ec
#
_cell.length_a   1.000
_cell.length_b   1.000
_cell.length_c   1.000
_cell.angle_alpha   90.00
_cell.angle_beta   90.00
_cell.angle_gamma   90.00
#
_symmetry.space_group_name_H-M   'P 1'
#
loop_
_entity.id
_entity.type
_entity.pdbx_description
1 polymer ?
#
loop_
_entity_poly.entity_id
_entity_poly.type
_entity_poly.pdbx_seq_one_letter_code
_entity_poly.pdbx_strand_id
1 'polypeptide(L)'
;PVFVGQYQEVLRPQASRLAAPLATLFADPGQTEVARTIATGLLADYAKDNVPVLTQALLAADPVADKLLFPLLDADRARAITEFQSVLQQTLTTDWADPPLNPAWSKPSDTVKVQITAAHGVVTERSAFCLDMPLGELLEVVQALQSSGYRPARMRPVVGTSDQSLRMSAVWVRDGGRFAVQPGVSPADLPQPNVNAMRDGLLLADLACVPGSGPQAGWLTVWSEPSVAGEERRCLAGVSETDFKLGVS
;
A
#
# COMPACT_ATOMS: atom_id res chain seq x y z
N PRO A 1 6.25 -36.17 -13.97
CA PRO A 1 5.34 -36.22 -12.82
C PRO A 1 5.32 -37.61 -12.16
N VAL A 2 5.42 -38.74 -12.95
CA VAL A 2 5.34 -40.09 -12.40
C VAL A 2 6.44 -40.40 -11.39
N PHE A 3 7.63 -39.84 -11.55
CA PHE A 3 8.77 -40.10 -10.65
C PHE A 3 8.67 -39.39 -9.29
N VAL A 4 7.99 -38.26 -9.19
CA VAL A 4 7.88 -37.48 -7.93
C VAL A 4 7.17 -38.32 -6.86
N GLY A 5 6.08 -39.03 -7.21
CA GLY A 5 5.34 -39.85 -6.26
C GLY A 5 6.16 -41.02 -5.70
N GLN A 6 7.04 -41.64 -6.52
CA GLN A 6 7.91 -42.72 -6.06
C GLN A 6 8.97 -42.21 -5.06
N TYR A 7 9.58 -41.08 -5.31
CA TYR A 7 10.53 -40.46 -4.38
C TYR A 7 9.85 -40.00 -3.08
N GLN A 8 8.62 -39.54 -3.17
CA GLN A 8 7.81 -39.13 -2.01
C GLN A 8 7.63 -40.30 -1.02
N GLU A 9 7.28 -41.48 -1.51
CA GLU A 9 7.12 -42.69 -0.67
C GLU A 9 8.45 -43.15 -0.06
N VAL A 10 9.55 -43.13 -0.83
CA VAL A 10 10.88 -43.52 -0.36
C VAL A 10 11.39 -42.59 0.73
N LEU A 11 11.07 -41.29 0.63
CA LEU A 11 11.52 -40.28 1.57
C LEU A 11 10.60 -40.08 2.79
N ARG A 12 9.39 -40.67 2.77
CA ARG A 12 8.40 -40.56 3.86
C ARG A 12 8.95 -40.90 5.25
N PRO A 13 9.81 -41.91 5.45
CA PRO A 13 10.40 -42.21 6.74
C PRO A 13 11.28 -41.04 7.30
N GLN A 14 11.70 -40.11 6.44
CA GLN A 14 12.47 -38.91 6.82
C GLN A 14 11.63 -37.63 6.82
N ALA A 15 10.30 -37.73 6.70
CA ALA A 15 9.40 -36.60 6.58
C ALA A 15 9.64 -35.51 7.64
N SER A 16 9.79 -35.89 8.91
CA SER A 16 10.02 -34.96 10.01
C SER A 16 11.34 -34.17 9.90
N ARG A 17 12.36 -34.75 9.25
CA ARG A 17 13.64 -34.06 9.00
C ARG A 17 13.61 -33.18 7.77
N LEU A 18 12.76 -33.52 6.81
CA LEU A 18 12.65 -32.82 5.53
C LEU A 18 11.65 -31.64 5.59
N ALA A 19 10.71 -31.64 6.50
CA ALA A 19 9.67 -30.63 6.58
C ALA A 19 10.22 -29.19 6.71
N ALA A 20 11.14 -28.94 7.66
CA ALA A 20 11.71 -27.60 7.83
C ALA A 20 12.58 -27.13 6.66
N PRO A 21 13.51 -27.96 6.09
CA PRO A 21 14.22 -27.59 4.86
C PRO A 21 13.32 -27.33 3.66
N LEU A 22 12.22 -28.08 3.52
CA LEU A 22 11.25 -27.86 2.46
C LEU A 22 10.50 -26.53 2.62
N ALA A 23 10.17 -26.15 3.85
CA ALA A 23 9.55 -24.84 4.12
C ALA A 23 10.52 -23.69 3.80
N THR A 24 11.80 -23.84 4.11
CA THR A 24 12.83 -22.86 3.74
C THR A 24 12.97 -22.73 2.22
N LEU A 25 13.04 -23.87 1.51
CA LEU A 25 13.12 -23.89 0.05
C LEU A 25 11.84 -23.27 -0.59
N PHE A 26 10.68 -23.56 -0.04
CA PHE A 26 9.40 -23.01 -0.49
C PHE A 26 9.34 -21.48 -0.33
N ALA A 27 9.85 -20.95 0.79
CA ALA A 27 9.86 -19.52 1.11
C ALA A 27 10.93 -18.73 0.33
N ASP A 28 11.90 -19.38 -0.30
CA ASP A 28 12.96 -18.71 -1.07
C ASP A 28 12.41 -18.13 -2.39
N PRO A 29 12.40 -16.79 -2.55
CA PRO A 29 11.92 -16.15 -3.77
C PRO A 29 12.78 -16.44 -5.02
N GLY A 30 14.02 -16.91 -4.83
CA GLY A 30 14.94 -17.30 -5.92
C GLY A 30 14.62 -18.65 -6.55
N GLN A 31 13.68 -19.42 -5.98
CA GLN A 31 13.33 -20.73 -6.50
C GLN A 31 12.38 -20.67 -7.71
N THR A 32 12.51 -21.65 -8.59
CA THR A 32 11.62 -21.80 -9.74
C THR A 32 10.21 -22.16 -9.29
N GLU A 33 9.19 -21.80 -10.08
CA GLU A 33 7.79 -22.16 -9.84
C GLU A 33 7.61 -23.68 -9.71
N VAL A 34 8.31 -24.47 -10.54
CA VAL A 34 8.29 -25.92 -10.48
C VAL A 34 8.82 -26.44 -9.14
N ALA A 35 9.94 -25.91 -8.65
CA ALA A 35 10.50 -26.30 -7.36
C ALA A 35 9.56 -25.95 -6.20
N ARG A 36 8.93 -24.77 -6.23
CA ARG A 36 7.95 -24.34 -5.25
C ARG A 36 6.70 -25.22 -5.26
N THR A 37 6.18 -25.58 -6.44
CA THR A 37 5.03 -26.48 -6.58
C THR A 37 5.33 -27.88 -6.01
N ILE A 38 6.51 -28.43 -6.29
CA ILE A 38 6.94 -29.71 -5.73
C ILE A 38 7.08 -29.62 -4.21
N ALA A 39 7.70 -28.56 -3.70
CA ALA A 39 7.85 -28.32 -2.27
C ALA A 39 6.49 -28.20 -1.57
N THR A 40 5.50 -27.50 -2.17
CA THR A 40 4.13 -27.42 -1.66
C THR A 40 3.49 -28.80 -1.50
N GLY A 41 3.58 -29.65 -2.53
CA GLY A 41 3.03 -31.00 -2.48
C GLY A 41 3.70 -31.87 -1.41
N LEU A 42 5.03 -31.76 -1.27
CA LEU A 42 5.77 -32.48 -0.23
C LEU A 42 5.46 -31.97 1.18
N LEU A 43 5.32 -30.65 1.36
CA LEU A 43 4.93 -30.04 2.63
C LEU A 43 3.53 -30.48 3.07
N ALA A 44 2.58 -30.57 2.13
CA ALA A 44 1.23 -31.04 2.41
C ALA A 44 1.20 -32.48 2.98
N ASP A 45 2.15 -33.34 2.57
CA ASP A 45 2.25 -34.72 3.06
C ASP A 45 3.14 -34.83 4.32
N TYR A 46 4.30 -34.17 4.31
CA TYR A 46 5.32 -34.37 5.34
C TYR A 46 5.16 -33.47 6.56
N ALA A 47 4.52 -32.31 6.41
CA ALA A 47 4.31 -31.35 7.48
C ALA A 47 2.88 -31.32 8.01
N LYS A 48 1.98 -32.23 7.59
CA LYS A 48 0.54 -32.19 7.93
C LYS A 48 0.26 -32.12 9.45
N ASP A 49 1.14 -32.69 10.27
CA ASP A 49 1.02 -32.71 11.73
C ASP A 49 2.00 -31.72 12.40
N ASN A 50 2.66 -30.85 11.61
CA ASN A 50 3.69 -29.91 12.08
C ASN A 50 3.23 -28.46 11.89
N VAL A 51 2.40 -27.99 12.82
CA VAL A 51 1.80 -26.64 12.78
C VAL A 51 2.84 -25.53 12.61
N PRO A 52 3.99 -25.48 13.34
CA PRO A 52 4.99 -24.43 13.15
C PRO A 52 5.55 -24.37 11.72
N VAL A 53 5.83 -25.50 11.11
CA VAL A 53 6.35 -25.58 9.73
C VAL A 53 5.29 -25.14 8.72
N LEU A 54 4.04 -25.59 8.89
CA LEU A 54 2.91 -25.16 8.04
C LEU A 54 2.66 -23.66 8.17
N THR A 55 2.67 -23.11 9.38
CA THR A 55 2.50 -21.66 9.61
C THR A 55 3.62 -20.87 8.92
N GLN A 56 4.87 -21.28 9.04
CA GLN A 56 5.99 -20.65 8.37
C GLN A 56 5.83 -20.69 6.82
N ALA A 57 5.43 -21.83 6.26
CA ALA A 57 5.18 -21.97 4.83
C ALA A 57 4.04 -21.06 4.36
N LEU A 58 2.95 -20.98 5.12
CA LEU A 58 1.78 -20.15 4.80
C LEU A 58 2.09 -18.64 4.77
N LEU A 59 3.06 -18.16 5.54
CA LEU A 59 3.50 -16.75 5.49
C LEU A 59 4.11 -16.37 4.13
N ALA A 60 4.60 -17.35 3.36
CA ALA A 60 5.16 -17.15 2.03
C ALA A 60 4.29 -17.74 0.91
N ALA A 61 3.10 -18.24 1.24
CA ALA A 61 2.23 -18.96 0.31
C ALA A 61 1.57 -17.99 -0.69
N ASP A 62 1.53 -18.43 -1.95
CA ASP A 62 0.63 -17.88 -2.95
C ASP A 62 -0.79 -18.47 -2.79
N PRO A 63 -1.82 -17.93 -3.48
CA PRO A 63 -3.19 -18.40 -3.34
C PRO A 63 -3.41 -19.89 -3.68
N VAL A 64 -2.51 -20.52 -4.44
CA VAL A 64 -2.60 -21.95 -4.81
C VAL A 64 -2.06 -22.80 -3.67
N ALA A 65 -0.89 -22.45 -3.14
CA ALA A 65 -0.29 -23.13 -2.00
C ALA A 65 -1.15 -22.96 -0.73
N ASP A 66 -1.72 -21.76 -0.51
CA ASP A 66 -2.63 -21.48 0.61
C ASP A 66 -3.82 -22.45 0.62
N LYS A 67 -4.50 -22.64 -0.51
CA LYS A 67 -5.63 -23.57 -0.61
C LYS A 67 -5.27 -25.02 -0.26
N LEU A 68 -4.01 -25.40 -0.43
CA LEU A 68 -3.53 -26.76 -0.16
C LEU A 68 -3.06 -26.92 1.29
N LEU A 69 -2.36 -25.92 1.84
CA LEU A 69 -1.71 -26.00 3.15
C LEU A 69 -2.61 -25.53 4.29
N PHE A 70 -3.43 -24.48 4.07
CA PHE A 70 -4.26 -23.91 5.12
C PHE A 70 -5.23 -24.91 5.77
N PRO A 71 -5.95 -25.78 5.02
CA PRO A 71 -6.86 -26.77 5.62
C PRO A 71 -6.17 -27.75 6.56
N LEU A 72 -4.85 -27.98 6.41
CA LEU A 72 -4.09 -28.87 7.26
C LEU A 72 -3.94 -28.35 8.69
N LEU A 73 -4.14 -27.05 8.91
CA LEU A 73 -4.11 -26.43 10.24
C LEU A 73 -5.40 -26.68 11.04
N ASP A 74 -6.48 -27.14 10.40
CA ASP A 74 -7.76 -27.39 11.09
C ASP A 74 -7.66 -28.48 12.17
N ALA A 75 -6.73 -29.42 12.03
CA ALA A 75 -6.48 -30.47 13.01
C ALA A 75 -5.98 -29.93 14.36
N ASP A 76 -5.24 -28.81 14.36
CA ASP A 76 -4.75 -28.15 15.59
C ASP A 76 -4.86 -26.62 15.45
N ARG A 77 -6.09 -26.16 15.25
CA ARG A 77 -6.41 -24.75 15.00
C ARG A 77 -5.97 -23.84 16.14
N ALA A 78 -6.08 -24.30 17.39
CA ALA A 78 -5.70 -23.50 18.54
C ALA A 78 -4.20 -23.19 18.54
N ARG A 79 -3.37 -24.17 18.22
CA ARG A 79 -1.93 -23.99 18.09
C ARG A 79 -1.56 -23.11 16.89
N ALA A 80 -2.24 -23.29 15.76
CA ALA A 80 -2.05 -22.44 14.58
C ALA A 80 -2.32 -20.96 14.89
N ILE A 81 -3.40 -20.65 15.61
CA ILE A 81 -3.70 -19.27 16.06
C ILE A 81 -2.59 -18.72 16.92
N THR A 82 -2.07 -19.52 17.88
CA THR A 82 -0.96 -19.09 18.76
C THR A 82 0.31 -18.80 17.97
N GLU A 83 0.67 -19.64 16.98
CA GLU A 83 1.82 -19.43 16.12
C GLU A 83 1.68 -18.14 15.27
N PHE A 84 0.52 -17.93 14.65
CA PHE A 84 0.28 -16.68 13.89
C PHE A 84 0.29 -15.44 14.79
N GLN A 85 -0.28 -15.51 15.99
CA GLN A 85 -0.21 -14.41 16.96
C GLN A 85 1.23 -14.10 17.37
N SER A 86 2.07 -15.12 17.55
CA SER A 86 3.49 -14.95 17.82
C SER A 86 4.21 -14.20 16.70
N VAL A 87 3.90 -14.53 15.45
CA VAL A 87 4.46 -13.81 14.28
C VAL A 87 4.01 -12.35 14.26
N LEU A 88 2.73 -12.09 14.51
CA LEU A 88 2.19 -10.72 14.54
C LEU A 88 2.77 -9.86 15.68
N GLN A 89 3.22 -10.50 16.77
CA GLN A 89 3.87 -9.82 17.88
C GLN A 89 5.37 -9.56 17.66
N GLN A 90 5.97 -10.15 16.64
CA GLN A 90 7.37 -9.91 16.34
C GLN A 90 7.54 -8.45 15.87
N THR A 91 8.42 -7.72 16.54
CA THR A 91 8.84 -6.40 16.08
C THR A 91 9.72 -6.58 14.86
N LEU A 92 9.25 -6.13 13.71
CA LEU A 92 10.07 -6.10 12.50
C LEU A 92 11.19 -5.08 12.69
N THR A 93 12.43 -5.55 12.78
CA THR A 93 13.60 -4.69 12.67
C THR A 93 13.88 -4.48 11.19
N THR A 94 13.73 -3.25 10.71
CA THR A 94 14.08 -2.88 9.33
C THR A 94 15.55 -2.53 9.26
N ASP A 95 16.27 -2.98 8.24
CA ASP A 95 17.66 -2.59 7.95
C ASP A 95 17.80 -1.12 7.50
N TRP A 96 16.70 -0.42 7.37
CA TRP A 96 16.63 0.98 6.98
C TRP A 96 16.23 1.83 8.18
N ALA A 97 16.95 2.90 8.40
CA ALA A 97 16.55 3.96 9.32
C ALA A 97 15.86 5.06 8.52
N ASP A 98 14.70 5.47 8.96
CA ASP A 98 14.07 6.68 8.41
C ASP A 98 15.00 7.88 8.60
N PRO A 99 15.14 8.77 7.61
CA PRO A 99 15.92 9.97 7.76
C PRO A 99 15.36 10.81 8.94
N PRO A 100 16.23 11.51 9.71
CA PRO A 100 15.77 12.32 10.82
C PRO A 100 14.82 13.43 10.32
N LEU A 101 13.77 13.67 11.09
CA LEU A 101 12.86 14.78 10.79
C LEU A 101 13.57 16.10 11.00
N ASN A 102 13.24 17.09 10.17
CA ASN A 102 13.77 18.44 10.33
C ASN A 102 13.25 19.06 11.66
N PRO A 103 14.13 19.39 12.61
CA PRO A 103 13.74 19.92 13.92
C PRO A 103 13.07 21.30 13.83
N ALA A 104 13.19 22.00 12.71
CA ALA A 104 12.53 23.29 12.48
C ALA A 104 11.03 23.17 12.16
N TRP A 105 10.52 21.96 11.84
CA TRP A 105 9.11 21.79 11.58
C TRP A 105 8.29 21.87 12.86
N SER A 106 7.27 22.72 12.85
CA SER A 106 6.31 22.82 13.96
C SER A 106 5.56 21.49 14.15
N LYS A 107 5.07 21.25 15.36
CA LYS A 107 4.12 20.14 15.57
C LYS A 107 2.75 20.58 15.03
N PRO A 108 1.97 19.65 14.45
CA PRO A 108 0.58 19.92 14.07
C PRO A 108 -0.21 20.46 15.27
N SER A 109 -1.03 21.49 15.03
CA SER A 109 -1.86 22.07 16.07
C SER A 109 -2.90 21.05 16.59
N ASP A 110 -3.37 21.24 17.81
CA ASP A 110 -4.39 20.34 18.37
C ASP A 110 -5.71 20.49 17.62
N THR A 111 -6.02 21.64 17.05
CA THR A 111 -7.19 21.84 16.19
C THR A 111 -7.14 20.92 14.98
N VAL A 112 -6.01 20.87 14.26
CA VAL A 112 -5.83 19.98 13.11
C VAL A 112 -5.93 18.50 13.49
N LYS A 113 -5.35 18.12 14.64
CA LYS A 113 -5.48 16.74 15.14
C LYS A 113 -6.92 16.36 15.44
N VAL A 114 -7.68 17.28 16.05
CA VAL A 114 -9.11 17.07 16.35
C VAL A 114 -9.91 16.93 15.04
N GLN A 115 -9.68 17.80 14.05
CA GLN A 115 -10.35 17.72 12.74
C GLN A 115 -10.06 16.37 12.04
N ILE A 116 -8.79 15.95 12.00
CA ILE A 116 -8.39 14.67 11.41
C ILE A 116 -9.01 13.49 12.17
N THR A 117 -9.03 13.53 13.50
CA THR A 117 -9.65 12.48 14.31
C THR A 117 -11.17 12.41 14.11
N ALA A 118 -11.85 13.55 14.02
CA ALA A 118 -13.28 13.62 13.71
C ALA A 118 -13.61 13.04 12.32
N ALA A 119 -12.67 13.13 11.39
CA ALA A 119 -12.74 12.53 10.06
C ALA A 119 -12.19 11.08 10.01
N HIS A 120 -12.27 10.35 11.11
CA HIS A 120 -11.81 8.96 11.24
C HIS A 120 -10.34 8.76 10.84
N GLY A 121 -9.49 9.72 11.18
CA GLY A 121 -8.08 9.72 10.83
C GLY A 121 -7.15 9.76 12.04
N VAL A 122 -5.86 9.77 11.75
CA VAL A 122 -4.80 9.89 12.75
C VAL A 122 -3.64 10.72 12.19
N VAL A 123 -2.95 11.41 13.10
CA VAL A 123 -1.68 12.10 12.82
C VAL A 123 -0.58 11.40 13.62
N THR A 124 0.37 10.83 12.91
CA THR A 124 1.58 10.24 13.48
C THR A 124 2.77 11.19 13.30
N GLU A 125 3.92 10.82 13.77
CA GLU A 125 5.12 11.63 13.60
C GLU A 125 5.55 11.80 12.12
N ARG A 126 5.28 10.81 11.25
CA ARG A 126 5.75 10.78 9.86
C ARG A 126 4.66 10.81 8.81
N SER A 127 3.44 10.59 9.21
CA SER A 127 2.29 10.54 8.30
C SER A 127 1.02 11.01 8.98
N ALA A 128 0.04 11.38 8.18
CA ALA A 128 -1.32 11.57 8.63
C ALA A 128 -2.28 10.98 7.60
N PHE A 129 -3.47 10.61 8.03
CA PHE A 129 -4.55 10.25 7.11
C PHE A 129 -5.91 10.63 7.69
N CYS A 130 -6.90 10.82 6.82
CA CYS A 130 -8.31 10.86 7.17
C CYS A 130 -9.12 10.05 6.14
N LEU A 131 -10.26 9.53 6.56
CA LEU A 131 -11.10 8.70 5.70
C LEU A 131 -12.33 9.43 5.18
N ASP A 132 -12.80 10.48 5.87
CA ASP A 132 -14.08 11.09 5.60
C ASP A 132 -14.12 12.56 6.08
N MET A 133 -13.54 13.47 5.30
CA MET A 133 -13.46 14.91 5.62
C MET A 133 -14.15 15.74 4.52
N PRO A 134 -14.98 16.76 4.87
CA PRO A 134 -15.49 17.69 3.88
C PRO A 134 -14.36 18.36 3.09
N LEU A 135 -14.52 18.50 1.75
CA LEU A 135 -13.46 19.04 0.89
C LEU A 135 -12.96 20.42 1.34
N GLY A 136 -13.87 21.32 1.76
CA GLY A 136 -13.47 22.65 2.24
C GLY A 136 -12.56 22.57 3.45
N GLU A 137 -12.91 21.75 4.44
CA GLU A 137 -12.15 21.52 5.65
C GLU A 137 -10.81 20.82 5.35
N LEU A 138 -10.82 19.86 4.40
CA LEU A 138 -9.60 19.18 3.95
C LEU A 138 -8.56 20.17 3.41
N LEU A 139 -8.99 21.14 2.61
CA LEU A 139 -8.07 22.15 2.04
C LEU A 139 -7.47 23.04 3.13
N GLU A 140 -8.24 23.39 4.16
CA GLU A 140 -7.72 24.11 5.34
C GLU A 140 -6.69 23.28 6.10
N VAL A 141 -6.99 21.99 6.34
CA VAL A 141 -6.06 21.05 6.99
C VAL A 141 -4.78 20.88 6.18
N VAL A 142 -4.85 20.79 4.85
CA VAL A 142 -3.68 20.73 3.97
C VAL A 142 -2.76 21.92 4.17
N GLN A 143 -3.31 23.13 4.23
CA GLN A 143 -2.54 24.35 4.45
C GLN A 143 -1.94 24.39 5.86
N ALA A 144 -2.71 24.01 6.87
CA ALA A 144 -2.24 24.02 8.26
C ALA A 144 -1.12 22.99 8.51
N LEU A 145 -1.16 21.83 7.85
CA LEU A 145 -0.14 20.79 7.96
C LEU A 145 1.16 21.12 7.23
N GLN A 146 1.13 22.04 6.25
CA GLN A 146 2.30 22.42 5.48
C GLN A 146 3.45 22.96 6.36
N SER A 147 3.14 23.82 7.33
CA SER A 147 4.14 24.38 8.28
C SER A 147 4.76 23.31 9.18
N SER A 148 4.09 22.17 9.33
CA SER A 148 4.57 21.00 10.08
C SER A 148 5.34 20.02 9.21
N GLY A 149 5.62 20.36 7.94
CA GLY A 149 6.37 19.52 7.01
C GLY A 149 5.58 18.40 6.38
N TYR A 150 4.25 18.37 6.50
CA TYR A 150 3.42 17.40 5.81
C TYR A 150 3.01 17.88 4.43
N ARG A 151 3.00 16.99 3.46
CA ARG A 151 2.42 17.20 2.14
C ARG A 151 1.41 16.11 1.81
N PRO A 152 0.36 16.43 1.06
CA PRO A 152 -0.57 15.41 0.59
C PRO A 152 0.14 14.48 -0.40
N ALA A 153 0.01 13.18 -0.17
CA ALA A 153 0.51 12.14 -1.05
C ALA A 153 -0.61 11.57 -1.93
N ARG A 154 -1.84 11.53 -1.39
CA ARG A 154 -3.01 11.01 -2.11
C ARG A 154 -4.30 11.60 -1.56
N MET A 155 -5.25 11.91 -2.46
CA MET A 155 -6.59 12.36 -2.11
C MET A 155 -7.62 11.62 -2.97
N ARG A 156 -8.74 11.19 -2.37
CA ARG A 156 -9.81 10.48 -3.09
C ARG A 156 -11.19 10.91 -2.60
N PRO A 157 -12.16 11.11 -3.49
CA PRO A 157 -13.55 11.33 -3.08
C PRO A 157 -14.10 10.07 -2.42
N VAL A 158 -14.88 10.26 -1.36
CA VAL A 158 -15.61 9.18 -0.68
C VAL A 158 -16.98 9.03 -1.34
N VAL A 159 -17.24 7.82 -1.84
CA VAL A 159 -18.49 7.48 -2.53
C VAL A 159 -19.51 6.97 -1.50
N GLY A 160 -20.77 7.37 -1.64
CA GLY A 160 -21.88 6.78 -0.89
C GLY A 160 -22.30 7.53 0.39
N THR A 161 -21.84 8.77 0.59
CA THR A 161 -22.40 9.60 1.67
C THR A 161 -23.79 10.12 1.28
N SER A 162 -24.76 9.96 2.16
CA SER A 162 -26.13 10.45 1.99
C SER A 162 -26.24 11.99 2.09
N ASP A 163 -25.17 12.62 2.54
CA ASP A 163 -25.05 14.07 2.64
C ASP A 163 -24.57 14.65 1.32
N GLN A 164 -25.16 15.78 0.88
CA GLN A 164 -24.78 16.46 -0.36
C GLN A 164 -23.38 17.09 -0.30
N SER A 165 -22.70 17.07 0.85
CA SER A 165 -21.35 17.56 0.98
C SER A 165 -20.34 16.58 0.39
N LEU A 166 -19.48 17.07 -0.51
CA LEU A 166 -18.38 16.29 -1.05
C LEU A 166 -17.38 15.98 0.05
N ARG A 167 -17.17 14.70 0.29
CA ARG A 167 -16.26 14.21 1.31
C ARG A 167 -15.06 13.51 0.66
N MET A 168 -13.92 13.58 1.32
CA MET A 168 -12.65 13.11 0.79
C MET A 168 -11.92 12.26 1.83
N SER A 169 -11.20 11.28 1.36
CA SER A 169 -10.11 10.66 2.10
C SER A 169 -8.77 11.23 1.66
N ALA A 170 -7.82 11.35 2.56
CA ALA A 170 -6.50 11.84 2.25
C ALA A 170 -5.40 11.15 3.06
N VAL A 171 -4.22 11.08 2.46
CA VAL A 171 -2.99 10.61 3.08
C VAL A 171 -1.92 11.68 2.93
N TRP A 172 -1.23 12.00 4.01
CA TRP A 172 -0.09 12.91 4.03
C TRP A 172 1.18 12.18 4.45
N VAL A 173 2.30 12.59 3.89
CA VAL A 173 3.64 12.20 4.32
C VAL A 173 4.37 13.42 4.87
N ARG A 174 5.22 13.22 5.89
CA ARG A 174 5.99 14.29 6.53
C ARG A 174 7.44 14.20 6.08
N ASP A 175 7.71 14.75 4.91
CA ASP A 175 9.04 14.80 4.30
C ASP A 175 9.51 16.22 3.95
N GLY A 176 8.65 17.23 4.20
CA GLY A 176 8.95 18.64 3.94
C GLY A 176 8.98 19.04 2.48
N GLY A 177 8.61 18.13 1.57
CA GLY A 177 8.57 18.42 0.15
C GLY A 177 7.56 19.53 -0.18
N ARG A 178 7.95 20.45 -1.08
CA ARG A 178 7.05 21.49 -1.57
C ARG A 178 5.92 20.85 -2.38
N PHE A 179 4.76 21.47 -2.31
CA PHE A 179 3.58 21.01 -3.06
C PHE A 179 2.64 22.19 -3.38
N ALA A 180 1.73 21.93 -4.30
CA ALA A 180 0.57 22.77 -4.60
C ALA A 180 -0.67 21.88 -4.74
N VAL A 181 -1.83 22.36 -4.29
CA VAL A 181 -3.12 21.71 -4.42
C VAL A 181 -4.09 22.68 -5.07
N GLN A 182 -4.79 22.22 -6.10
CA GLN A 182 -5.81 23.02 -6.76
C GLN A 182 -7.07 22.18 -7.01
N PRO A 183 -8.20 22.53 -6.43
CA PRO A 183 -9.51 21.94 -6.73
C PRO A 183 -10.14 22.58 -7.98
N GLY A 184 -11.11 21.90 -8.58
CA GLY A 184 -11.96 22.45 -9.63
C GLY A 184 -11.28 22.62 -10.99
N VAL A 185 -10.15 21.94 -11.23
CA VAL A 185 -9.47 21.99 -12.52
C VAL A 185 -10.26 21.15 -13.54
N SER A 186 -10.70 21.75 -14.65
CA SER A 186 -11.31 20.96 -15.71
C SER A 186 -10.24 20.17 -16.48
N PRO A 187 -10.60 19.04 -17.12
CA PRO A 187 -9.66 18.31 -17.97
C PRO A 187 -9.06 19.17 -19.09
N ALA A 188 -9.81 20.10 -19.63
CA ALA A 188 -9.37 21.00 -20.69
C ALA A 188 -8.38 22.07 -20.17
N ASP A 189 -8.53 22.49 -18.92
CA ASP A 189 -7.72 23.55 -18.33
C ASP A 189 -6.41 23.00 -17.68
N LEU A 190 -6.32 21.70 -17.41
CA LEU A 190 -5.17 21.09 -16.74
C LEU A 190 -3.80 21.42 -17.36
N PRO A 191 -3.63 21.55 -18.69
CA PRO A 191 -2.32 21.84 -19.27
C PRO A 191 -1.67 23.11 -18.70
N GLN A 192 -2.42 24.18 -18.48
CA GLN A 192 -1.85 25.44 -18.02
C GLN A 192 -1.38 25.43 -16.56
N PRO A 193 -2.18 24.98 -15.57
CA PRO A 193 -1.71 24.76 -14.21
C PRO A 193 -0.51 23.81 -14.14
N ASN A 194 -0.49 22.77 -14.96
CA ASN A 194 0.63 21.83 -14.99
C ASN A 194 1.92 22.50 -15.47
N VAL A 195 1.87 23.31 -16.54
CA VAL A 195 3.04 24.07 -17.02
C VAL A 195 3.53 25.05 -15.93
N ASN A 196 2.63 25.71 -15.22
CA ASN A 196 3.01 26.62 -14.14
C ASN A 196 3.69 25.86 -12.99
N ALA A 197 3.11 24.74 -12.54
CA ALA A 197 3.71 23.91 -11.50
C ALA A 197 5.11 23.39 -11.91
N MET A 198 5.29 22.98 -13.16
CA MET A 198 6.59 22.53 -13.68
C MET A 198 7.65 23.65 -13.66
N ARG A 199 7.27 24.90 -13.93
CA ARG A 199 8.19 26.04 -13.80
C ARG A 199 8.67 26.25 -12.37
N ASP A 200 7.81 25.91 -11.40
CA ASP A 200 8.13 25.97 -9.97
C ASP A 200 8.86 24.71 -9.48
N GLY A 201 9.20 23.79 -10.38
CA GLY A 201 9.89 22.55 -10.09
C GLY A 201 8.99 21.48 -9.47
N LEU A 202 7.67 21.57 -9.66
CA LEU A 202 6.70 20.61 -9.17
C LEU A 202 6.19 19.73 -10.32
N LEU A 203 5.99 18.45 -10.04
CA LEU A 203 5.39 17.49 -10.97
C LEU A 203 4.01 17.05 -10.47
N LEU A 204 3.10 16.73 -11.39
CA LEU A 204 1.79 16.20 -11.02
C LEU A 204 1.96 14.89 -10.23
N ALA A 205 1.55 14.91 -8.97
CA ALA A 205 1.72 13.80 -8.03
C ALA A 205 0.45 12.98 -7.86
N ASP A 206 -0.71 13.65 -7.86
CA ASP A 206 -1.99 12.98 -7.69
C ASP A 206 -3.10 13.74 -8.41
N LEU A 207 -4.12 12.99 -8.85
CA LEU A 207 -5.28 13.49 -9.57
C LEU A 207 -6.51 12.73 -9.09
N ALA A 208 -7.52 13.45 -8.61
CA ALA A 208 -8.79 12.87 -8.18
C ALA A 208 -9.95 13.55 -8.88
N CYS A 209 -10.86 12.77 -9.45
CA CYS A 209 -12.10 13.29 -10.01
C CYS A 209 -13.07 13.64 -8.87
N VAL A 210 -13.46 14.90 -8.81
CA VAL A 210 -14.42 15.44 -7.84
C VAL A 210 -15.76 15.60 -8.55
N PRO A 211 -16.77 14.78 -8.24
CA PRO A 211 -18.08 14.84 -8.87
C PRO A 211 -18.84 16.10 -8.44
N GLY A 212 -19.73 16.58 -9.31
CA GLY A 212 -20.62 17.69 -9.01
C GLY A 212 -20.66 18.75 -10.11
N SER A 213 -21.36 19.85 -9.83
CA SER A 213 -21.53 21.00 -10.73
C SER A 213 -21.08 22.34 -10.13
N GLY A 214 -20.54 22.34 -8.92
CA GLY A 214 -20.04 23.54 -8.25
C GLY A 214 -18.62 23.94 -8.67
N PRO A 215 -18.08 25.06 -8.15
CA PRO A 215 -16.75 25.56 -8.51
C PRO A 215 -15.59 24.61 -8.09
N GLN A 216 -15.87 23.63 -7.25
CA GLN A 216 -14.91 22.59 -6.85
C GLN A 216 -15.09 21.29 -7.63
N ALA A 217 -16.12 21.19 -8.50
CA ALA A 217 -16.30 20.05 -9.38
C ALA A 217 -15.23 20.04 -10.47
N GLY A 218 -14.80 18.86 -10.87
CA GLY A 218 -13.69 18.69 -11.81
C GLY A 218 -12.60 17.84 -11.22
N TRP A 219 -11.34 18.23 -11.39
CA TRP A 219 -10.23 17.51 -10.82
C TRP A 219 -9.61 18.25 -9.62
N LEU A 220 -9.40 17.54 -8.54
CA LEU A 220 -8.50 17.93 -7.48
C LEU A 220 -7.11 17.47 -7.85
N THR A 221 -6.21 18.41 -8.05
CA THR A 221 -4.85 18.14 -8.52
C THR A 221 -3.85 18.42 -7.40
N VAL A 222 -2.85 17.56 -7.28
CA VAL A 222 -1.72 17.72 -6.36
C VAL A 222 -0.44 17.68 -7.18
N TRP A 223 0.36 18.72 -7.06
CA TRP A 223 1.73 18.74 -7.58
C TRP A 223 2.70 18.69 -6.41
N SER A 224 3.81 17.98 -6.56
CA SER A 224 4.85 17.92 -5.54
C SER A 224 6.24 17.89 -6.17
N GLU A 225 7.24 18.21 -5.37
CA GLU A 225 8.63 17.99 -5.77
C GLU A 225 8.86 16.54 -6.19
N PRO A 226 9.71 16.30 -7.20
CA PRO A 226 10.10 14.94 -7.59
C PRO A 226 10.77 14.23 -6.42
N SER A 227 10.46 12.94 -6.25
CA SER A 227 11.04 12.12 -5.18
C SER A 227 12.49 11.73 -5.49
N VAL A 228 12.84 11.71 -6.79
CA VAL A 228 14.18 11.36 -7.29
C VAL A 228 14.59 12.40 -8.33
N ALA A 229 15.85 12.79 -8.32
CA ALA A 229 16.39 13.70 -9.33
C ALA A 229 16.23 13.11 -10.74
N GLY A 230 15.66 13.89 -11.66
CA GLY A 230 15.39 13.46 -13.03
C GLY A 230 14.08 12.67 -13.21
N GLU A 231 13.24 12.58 -12.17
CA GLU A 231 11.91 11.99 -12.30
C GLU A 231 11.07 12.79 -13.30
N GLU A 232 10.49 12.10 -14.27
CA GLU A 232 9.50 12.65 -15.20
C GLU A 232 8.15 11.99 -14.95
N ARG A 233 7.08 12.79 -14.88
CA ARG A 233 5.70 12.31 -14.79
C ARG A 233 4.91 12.84 -15.95
N ARG A 234 4.24 11.96 -16.68
CA ARG A 234 3.37 12.31 -17.79
C ARG A 234 1.92 12.12 -17.39
N CYS A 235 1.10 13.14 -17.59
CA CYS A 235 -0.35 13.05 -17.45
C CYS A 235 -0.96 12.93 -18.85
N LEU A 236 -1.63 11.82 -19.10
CA LEU A 236 -2.36 11.56 -20.35
C LEU A 236 -3.85 11.80 -20.10
N ALA A 237 -4.29 13.06 -20.17
CA ALA A 237 -5.68 13.41 -19.99
C ALA A 237 -6.43 13.35 -21.33
N GLY A 238 -7.64 12.75 -21.34
CA GLY A 238 -8.48 12.68 -22.54
C GLY A 238 -8.02 11.70 -23.61
N VAL A 239 -7.08 10.83 -23.29
CA VAL A 239 -6.59 9.78 -24.19
C VAL A 239 -7.57 8.61 -24.16
N SER A 240 -7.94 8.09 -25.34
CA SER A 240 -8.75 6.87 -25.43
C SER A 240 -7.95 5.65 -24.93
N GLU A 241 -8.65 4.59 -24.52
CA GLU A 241 -7.98 3.35 -24.12
C GLU A 241 -7.07 2.79 -25.21
N THR A 242 -7.46 2.96 -26.48
CA THR A 242 -6.68 2.52 -27.62
C THR A 242 -5.39 3.32 -27.77
N ASP A 243 -5.48 4.66 -27.66
CA ASP A 243 -4.32 5.54 -27.78
C ASP A 243 -3.37 5.38 -26.59
N PHE A 244 -3.92 5.11 -25.38
CA PHE A 244 -3.13 4.80 -24.19
C PHE A 244 -2.27 3.54 -24.41
N LYS A 245 -2.86 2.47 -24.93
CA LYS A 245 -2.14 1.22 -25.25
C LYS A 245 -1.05 1.39 -26.31
N LEU A 246 -1.21 2.32 -27.25
CA LEU A 246 -0.22 2.63 -28.29
C LEU A 246 0.90 3.54 -27.78
N GLY A 247 0.64 4.37 -26.76
CA GLY A 247 1.62 5.35 -26.25
C GLY A 247 2.55 4.81 -25.14
N VAL A 248 2.33 3.58 -24.68
CA VAL A 248 3.13 2.92 -23.64
C VAL A 248 4.16 1.95 -24.23
N SER A 249 4.31 1.90 -25.55
CA SER A 249 5.31 1.09 -26.26
C SER A 249 6.64 1.81 -26.44
#